data_7d68dc55dd4b48c2338dd15a7de61f09
#
_entry.id   7d68dc55dd4b48c2338dd15a7de61f09
#
_cell.length_a   1.000
_cell.length_b   1.000
_cell.length_c   1.000
_cell.angle_alpha   90.00
_cell.angle_beta   90.00
_cell.angle_gamma   90.00
#
_symmetry.space_group_name_H-M   'P 1'
#
loop_
_entity.id
_entity.type
_entity.pdbx_description
1 polymer ?
#
loop_
_entity_poly.entity_id
_entity_poly.type
_entity_poly.pdbx_seq_one_letter_code
_entity_poly.pdbx_strand_id
1 'polypeptide(L)'
;MRKLLVDTIQGKKEETVFNLNDFPFEHLTTCDLCKKGTHRKYYNVASAFDIETTNVDGVKNAKGEYIVSPFAFMYHWQFCLDIFVIFGRTWEEFTEFFDKLSEECGAFTLCIYVHNLAFEYQFIKDFIEIENMFAKAKRRPMKFTSHKGAIEWRCSYFLSNMSLAKFCESSELCIHYKLLG
;
A
#
# COMPACT_ATOMS: atom_id res chain seq x y z
N MET A 1 16.58 -3.40 -10.59
CA MET A 1 16.56 -1.97 -10.19
C MET A 1 16.28 -1.11 -11.41
N ARG A 2 15.28 -0.22 -11.36
CA ARG A 2 14.94 0.74 -12.43
C ARG A 2 15.00 2.14 -11.87
N LYS A 3 15.35 3.11 -12.71
CA LYS A 3 15.28 4.53 -12.35
C LYS A 3 14.03 5.13 -12.97
N LEU A 4 13.25 5.83 -12.14
CA LEU A 4 12.10 6.62 -12.56
C LEU A 4 12.41 8.10 -12.38
N LEU A 5 12.00 8.90 -13.34
CA LEU A 5 12.05 10.35 -13.24
C LEU A 5 10.75 10.83 -12.60
N VAL A 6 10.85 11.36 -11.39
CA VAL A 6 9.70 11.83 -10.61
C VAL A 6 9.69 13.35 -10.59
N ASP A 7 8.56 13.95 -10.92
CA ASP A 7 8.38 15.40 -10.78
C ASP A 7 8.17 15.75 -9.31
N THR A 8 9.03 16.59 -8.77
CA THR A 8 8.93 17.13 -7.41
C THR A 8 8.74 18.64 -7.45
N ILE A 9 8.36 19.25 -6.33
CA ILE A 9 8.27 20.72 -6.21
C ILE A 9 9.60 21.41 -6.51
N GLN A 10 10.72 20.73 -6.25
CA GLN A 10 12.07 21.24 -6.50
C GLN A 10 12.60 20.92 -7.90
N GLY A 11 11.78 20.28 -8.76
CA GLY A 11 12.14 19.84 -10.09
C GLY A 11 12.08 18.31 -10.25
N LYS A 12 12.72 17.81 -11.30
CA LYS A 12 12.74 16.37 -11.57
C LYS A 12 13.82 15.68 -10.73
N LYS A 13 13.44 14.60 -10.05
CA LYS A 13 14.35 13.74 -9.28
C LYS A 13 14.33 12.33 -9.83
N GLU A 14 15.49 11.69 -9.94
CA GLU A 14 15.56 10.26 -10.22
C GLU A 14 15.30 9.48 -8.94
N GLU A 15 14.29 8.64 -8.96
CA GLU A 15 14.01 7.67 -7.90
C GLU A 15 14.37 6.26 -8.36
N THR A 16 14.93 5.49 -7.46
CA THR A 16 15.28 4.10 -7.72
C THR A 16 14.11 3.20 -7.32
N VAL A 17 13.61 2.47 -8.31
CA VAL A 17 12.59 1.44 -8.10
C VAL A 17 13.25 0.08 -8.07
N PHE A 18 12.97 -0.66 -7.02
CA PHE A 18 13.52 -1.98 -6.79
C PHE A 18 12.64 -3.06 -7.43
N ASN A 19 13.26 -4.18 -7.78
CA ASN A 19 12.55 -5.43 -8.05
C ASN A 19 12.49 -6.23 -6.73
N LEU A 20 11.66 -7.26 -6.70
CA LEU A 20 11.51 -8.14 -5.54
C LEU A 20 12.86 -8.68 -5.01
N ASN A 21 13.74 -9.11 -5.92
CA ASN A 21 15.04 -9.70 -5.56
C ASN A 21 16.09 -8.68 -5.10
N ASP A 22 15.91 -7.40 -5.42
CA ASP A 22 16.85 -6.33 -5.13
C ASP A 22 16.35 -5.41 -3.99
N PHE A 23 15.12 -5.64 -3.50
CA PHE A 23 14.56 -4.80 -2.45
C PHE A 23 15.32 -5.00 -1.14
N PRO A 24 15.75 -3.92 -0.47
CA PRO A 24 16.59 -4.00 0.71
C PRO A 24 15.77 -4.30 1.97
N PHE A 25 15.25 -5.51 2.10
CA PHE A 25 14.46 -5.95 3.26
C PHE A 25 15.24 -5.79 4.57
N GLU A 26 16.57 -5.99 4.54
CA GLU A 26 17.47 -5.84 5.67
C GLU A 26 17.46 -4.41 6.26
N HIS A 27 16.94 -3.42 5.52
CA HIS A 27 16.80 -2.05 6.04
C HIS A 27 15.97 -2.03 7.34
N LEU A 28 14.99 -2.92 7.48
CA LEU A 28 14.21 -3.04 8.71
C LEU A 28 15.08 -3.29 9.94
N THR A 29 16.18 -4.02 9.81
CA THR A 29 17.08 -4.33 10.93
C THR A 29 17.82 -3.09 11.45
N THR A 30 17.92 -2.05 10.62
CA THR A 30 18.55 -0.77 10.98
C THR A 30 17.58 0.24 11.58
N CYS A 31 16.28 -0.04 11.50
CA CYS A 31 15.24 0.87 11.98
C CYS A 31 15.08 0.79 13.49
N ASP A 32 14.89 1.93 14.12
CA ASP A 32 14.53 1.99 15.53
C ASP A 32 13.18 1.30 15.80
N LEU A 33 12.99 0.87 17.04
CA LEU A 33 11.75 0.30 17.51
C LEU A 33 11.03 1.25 18.46
N CYS A 34 9.75 1.48 18.21
CA CYS A 34 8.89 2.17 19.16
C CYS A 34 7.93 1.21 19.85
N LYS A 35 7.67 1.47 21.15
CA LYS A 35 6.64 0.73 21.91
C LYS A 35 5.29 1.39 21.65
N LYS A 36 4.29 0.57 21.29
CA LYS A 36 2.90 1.00 21.25
C LYS A 36 2.09 0.11 22.21
N GLY A 37 1.74 0.67 23.36
CA GLY A 37 1.15 -0.11 24.46
C GLY A 37 2.16 -0.98 25.21
N THR A 38 1.69 -1.94 25.99
CA THR A 38 2.52 -2.75 26.90
C THR A 38 3.25 -3.92 26.25
N HIS A 39 2.84 -4.36 25.05
CA HIS A 39 3.25 -5.68 24.53
C HIS A 39 3.73 -5.73 23.08
N ARG A 40 3.50 -4.72 22.24
CA ARG A 40 3.96 -4.71 20.85
C ARG A 40 5.03 -3.67 20.60
N LYS A 41 6.11 -4.07 19.95
CA LYS A 41 7.11 -3.17 19.39
C LYS A 41 6.83 -3.01 17.90
N TYR A 42 6.89 -1.78 17.44
CA TYR A 42 6.73 -1.43 16.02
C TYR A 42 8.02 -0.86 15.49
N TYR A 43 8.30 -1.12 14.22
CA TYR A 43 9.33 -0.39 13.51
C TYR A 43 8.97 1.09 13.42
N ASN A 44 9.91 1.95 13.76
CA ASN A 44 9.78 3.41 13.65
C ASN A 44 10.26 3.86 12.27
N VAL A 45 9.56 3.45 11.25
CA VAL A 45 9.87 3.75 9.85
C VAL A 45 8.58 4.08 9.11
N ALA A 46 8.67 5.02 8.18
CA ALA A 46 7.55 5.34 7.31
C ALA A 46 7.35 4.23 6.28
N SER A 47 6.14 3.73 6.16
CA SER A 47 5.79 2.82 5.08
C SER A 47 4.38 3.06 4.57
N ALA A 48 4.20 2.92 3.27
CA ALA A 48 2.94 3.16 2.59
C ALA A 48 2.72 2.16 1.47
N PHE A 49 1.45 1.92 1.18
CA PHE A 49 1.02 1.04 0.09
C PHE A 49 -0.14 1.69 -0.67
N ASP A 50 -0.17 1.44 -1.96
CA ASP A 50 -1.23 1.92 -2.85
C ASP A 50 -1.42 0.98 -4.03
N ILE A 51 -2.61 1.01 -4.66
CA ILE A 51 -2.96 0.23 -5.85
C ILE A 51 -3.51 1.16 -6.91
N GLU A 52 -2.95 1.06 -8.12
CA GLU A 52 -3.56 1.65 -9.29
C GLU A 52 -4.43 0.62 -10.02
N THR A 53 -5.61 1.06 -10.41
CA THR A 53 -6.59 0.19 -11.06
C THR A 53 -6.96 0.70 -12.43
N THR A 54 -7.37 -0.23 -13.30
CA THR A 54 -7.99 0.10 -14.56
C THR A 54 -9.36 -0.58 -14.66
N ASN A 55 -10.24 0.00 -15.46
CA ASN A 55 -11.59 -0.50 -15.64
C ASN A 55 -11.70 -1.26 -16.96
N VAL A 56 -12.44 -2.35 -16.92
CA VAL A 56 -12.91 -3.06 -18.12
C VAL A 56 -14.38 -2.76 -18.30
N ASP A 57 -14.72 -2.25 -19.47
CA ASP A 57 -16.12 -2.04 -19.83
C ASP A 57 -16.85 -3.39 -19.92
N GLY A 58 -18.07 -3.41 -19.39
CA GLY A 58 -18.89 -4.59 -19.49
C GLY A 58 -19.38 -4.85 -20.93
N VAL A 59 -19.70 -6.10 -21.22
CA VAL A 59 -20.30 -6.52 -22.47
C VAL A 59 -21.82 -6.61 -22.32
N LYS A 60 -22.55 -5.96 -23.22
CA LYS A 60 -24.02 -6.00 -23.25
C LYS A 60 -24.52 -6.85 -24.41
N ASN A 61 -25.64 -7.53 -24.20
CA ASN A 61 -26.38 -8.21 -25.25
C ASN A 61 -27.17 -7.21 -26.12
N ALA A 62 -27.82 -7.72 -27.17
CA ALA A 62 -28.65 -6.90 -28.06
C ALA A 62 -29.85 -6.22 -27.35
N LYS A 63 -30.24 -6.67 -26.15
CA LYS A 63 -31.28 -6.07 -25.33
C LYS A 63 -30.76 -5.02 -24.34
N GLY A 64 -29.44 -4.73 -24.35
CA GLY A 64 -28.82 -3.79 -23.43
C GLY A 64 -28.51 -4.32 -22.04
N GLU A 65 -28.73 -5.60 -21.79
CA GLU A 65 -28.39 -6.26 -20.52
C GLU A 65 -26.93 -6.67 -20.48
N TYR A 66 -26.25 -6.53 -19.34
CA TYR A 66 -24.86 -6.97 -19.22
C TYR A 66 -24.74 -8.50 -19.24
N ILE A 67 -23.99 -9.02 -20.23
CA ILE A 67 -23.49 -10.40 -20.24
C ILE A 67 -22.25 -10.50 -19.35
N VAL A 68 -21.39 -9.47 -19.40
CA VAL A 68 -20.26 -9.28 -18.50
C VAL A 68 -20.40 -7.89 -17.86
N SER A 69 -20.52 -7.83 -16.56
CA SER A 69 -20.59 -6.56 -15.84
C SER A 69 -19.24 -5.84 -15.92
N PRO A 70 -19.23 -4.49 -15.94
CA PRO A 70 -18.00 -3.73 -15.78
C PRO A 70 -17.28 -4.12 -14.48
N PHE A 71 -15.98 -4.20 -14.52
CA PHE A 71 -15.17 -4.47 -13.33
C PHE A 71 -13.86 -3.70 -13.37
N ALA A 72 -13.33 -3.43 -12.18
CA ALA A 72 -12.00 -2.88 -12.02
C ALA A 72 -11.02 -3.99 -11.66
N PHE A 73 -9.80 -3.90 -12.17
CA PHE A 73 -8.71 -4.78 -11.76
C PHE A 73 -7.44 -3.97 -11.46
N MET A 74 -6.58 -4.55 -10.64
CA MET A 74 -5.29 -3.95 -10.32
C MET A 74 -4.43 -3.89 -11.57
N TYR A 75 -3.94 -2.70 -11.89
CA TYR A 75 -2.95 -2.49 -12.94
C TYR A 75 -1.53 -2.65 -12.41
N HIS A 76 -1.27 -2.07 -11.24
CA HIS A 76 -0.08 -2.33 -10.45
C HIS A 76 -0.33 -2.00 -8.97
N TRP A 77 0.49 -2.56 -8.11
CA TRP A 77 0.62 -2.17 -6.71
C TRP A 77 1.98 -1.53 -6.49
N GLN A 78 2.06 -0.66 -5.50
CA GLN A 78 3.29 0.00 -5.08
C GLN A 78 3.43 -0.03 -3.56
N PHE A 79 4.64 -0.17 -3.11
CA PHE A 79 4.99 -0.12 -1.70
C PHE A 79 6.22 0.74 -1.49
N CYS A 80 6.20 1.52 -0.42
CA CYS A 80 7.32 2.35 0.01
C CYS A 80 7.71 1.98 1.44
N LEU A 81 8.99 1.79 1.66
CA LEU A 81 9.60 1.64 2.97
C LEU A 81 10.71 2.69 3.09
N ASP A 82 10.47 3.74 3.90
CA ASP A 82 11.36 4.91 3.98
C ASP A 82 11.57 5.55 2.61
N ILE A 83 12.77 5.43 2.05
CA ILE A 83 13.13 5.94 0.71
C ILE A 83 13.09 4.85 -0.39
N PHE A 84 12.83 3.60 -0.03
CA PHE A 84 12.85 2.49 -0.97
C PHE A 84 11.46 2.22 -1.53
N VAL A 85 11.36 2.15 -2.85
CA VAL A 85 10.09 1.95 -3.56
C VAL A 85 10.16 0.71 -4.42
N ILE A 86 9.11 -0.10 -4.38
CA ILE A 86 8.92 -1.26 -5.24
C ILE A 86 7.54 -1.20 -5.91
N PHE A 87 7.48 -1.70 -7.14
CA PHE A 87 6.25 -1.95 -7.89
C PHE A 87 6.13 -3.40 -8.26
N GLY A 88 4.90 -3.91 -8.23
CA GLY A 88 4.55 -5.19 -8.82
C GLY A 88 3.28 -5.10 -9.64
N ARG A 89 3.06 -6.07 -10.52
CA ARG A 89 1.91 -6.09 -11.44
C ARG A 89 1.01 -7.30 -11.26
N THR A 90 1.43 -8.27 -10.47
CA THR A 90 0.66 -9.48 -10.23
C THR A 90 0.41 -9.69 -8.73
N TRP A 91 -0.60 -10.49 -8.43
CA TRP A 91 -0.90 -10.85 -7.05
C TRP A 91 0.09 -11.87 -6.50
N GLU A 92 0.71 -12.65 -7.35
CA GLU A 92 1.80 -13.56 -6.99
C GLU A 92 3.02 -12.78 -6.50
N GLU A 93 3.43 -11.72 -7.23
CA GLU A 93 4.49 -10.82 -6.80
C GLU A 93 4.14 -10.11 -5.48
N PHE A 94 2.88 -9.70 -5.32
CA PHE A 94 2.37 -9.09 -4.09
C PHE A 94 2.52 -10.06 -2.90
N THR A 95 2.01 -11.28 -3.04
CA THR A 95 2.05 -12.28 -1.98
C THR A 95 3.49 -12.63 -1.61
N GLU A 96 4.34 -12.91 -2.61
CA GLU A 96 5.75 -13.22 -2.38
C GLU A 96 6.49 -12.08 -1.69
N PHE A 97 6.20 -10.82 -2.06
CA PHE A 97 6.81 -9.66 -1.44
C PHE A 97 6.41 -9.51 0.03
N PHE A 98 5.11 -9.59 0.33
CA PHE A 98 4.63 -9.40 1.70
C PHE A 98 4.95 -10.59 2.61
N ASP A 99 5.06 -11.80 2.08
CA ASP A 99 5.56 -12.95 2.83
C ASP A 99 7.02 -12.71 3.26
N LYS A 100 7.91 -12.35 2.33
CA LYS A 100 9.31 -12.00 2.63
C LYS A 100 9.41 -10.83 3.61
N LEU A 101 8.64 -9.75 3.39
CA LEU A 101 8.62 -8.60 4.28
C LEU A 101 8.22 -9.00 5.69
N SER A 102 7.23 -9.89 5.83
CA SER A 102 6.77 -10.38 7.12
C SER A 102 7.81 -11.24 7.85
N GLU A 103 8.58 -12.04 7.12
CA GLU A 103 9.69 -12.82 7.66
C GLU A 103 10.77 -11.89 8.24
N GLU A 104 11.13 -10.84 7.53
CA GLU A 104 12.10 -9.84 7.99
C GLU A 104 11.60 -9.02 9.20
N CYS A 105 10.29 -8.84 9.34
CA CYS A 105 9.73 -8.22 10.55
C CYS A 105 10.00 -9.03 11.82
N GLY A 106 10.15 -10.34 11.72
CA GLY A 106 10.42 -11.22 12.85
C GLY A 106 9.38 -11.09 13.97
N ALA A 107 9.82 -10.71 15.17
CA ALA A 107 8.94 -10.56 16.34
C ALA A 107 8.26 -9.18 16.45
N PHE A 108 8.53 -8.28 15.52
CA PHE A 108 8.04 -6.90 15.56
C PHE A 108 6.97 -6.66 14.50
N THR A 109 6.31 -5.53 14.56
CA THR A 109 5.24 -5.18 13.63
C THR A 109 5.64 -3.99 12.76
N LEU A 110 5.50 -4.12 11.46
CA LEU A 110 5.57 -3.00 10.51
C LEU A 110 4.17 -2.41 10.33
N CYS A 111 4.06 -1.08 10.48
CA CYS A 111 2.81 -0.38 10.26
C CYS A 111 2.79 0.24 8.86
N ILE A 112 1.93 -0.27 7.98
CA ILE A 112 1.77 0.21 6.60
C ILE A 112 0.57 1.14 6.52
N TYR A 113 0.79 2.35 6.03
CA TYR A 113 -0.27 3.32 5.82
C TYR A 113 -0.82 3.22 4.39
N VAL A 114 -2.14 3.20 4.31
CA VAL A 114 -2.89 3.17 3.05
C VAL A 114 -3.90 4.31 3.08
N HIS A 115 -3.91 5.15 2.05
CA HIS A 115 -4.89 6.22 1.99
C HIS A 115 -6.21 5.69 1.45
N ASN A 116 -7.28 5.77 2.27
CA ASN A 116 -8.58 5.13 1.98
C ASN A 116 -8.51 3.59 1.90
N LEU A 117 -7.92 2.97 2.91
CA LEU A 117 -7.74 1.51 3.04
C LEU A 117 -8.98 0.67 2.64
N ALA A 118 -10.18 1.26 2.70
CA ALA A 118 -11.40 0.58 2.31
C ALA A 118 -11.44 0.21 0.81
N PHE A 119 -10.75 0.96 -0.04
CA PHE A 119 -10.63 0.66 -1.46
C PHE A 119 -9.64 -0.49 -1.69
N GLU A 120 -8.41 -0.36 -1.23
CA GLU A 120 -7.37 -1.37 -1.40
C GLU A 120 -7.74 -2.69 -0.74
N TYR A 121 -8.44 -2.63 0.39
CA TYR A 121 -8.96 -3.82 1.09
C TYR A 121 -9.80 -4.72 0.18
N GLN A 122 -10.59 -4.17 -0.74
CA GLN A 122 -11.41 -4.99 -1.63
C GLN A 122 -10.58 -5.85 -2.59
N PHE A 123 -9.37 -5.42 -2.89
CA PHE A 123 -8.45 -6.12 -3.77
C PHE A 123 -7.55 -7.09 -3.01
N ILE A 124 -7.00 -6.67 -1.87
CA ILE A 124 -5.97 -7.46 -1.17
C ILE A 124 -6.54 -8.56 -0.26
N LYS A 125 -7.80 -8.45 0.17
CA LYS A 125 -8.42 -9.34 1.17
C LYS A 125 -8.46 -10.82 0.79
N ASP A 126 -8.37 -11.14 -0.49
CA ASP A 126 -8.42 -12.50 -1.00
C ASP A 126 -7.01 -13.11 -1.19
N PHE A 127 -5.96 -12.31 -0.94
CA PHE A 127 -4.55 -12.70 -1.11
C PHE A 127 -3.74 -12.72 0.18
N ILE A 128 -4.28 -12.19 1.28
CA ILE A 128 -3.66 -12.22 2.60
C ILE A 128 -4.64 -12.68 3.67
N GLU A 129 -4.16 -13.41 4.65
CA GLU A 129 -4.96 -13.75 5.84
C GLU A 129 -5.12 -12.50 6.72
N ILE A 130 -6.37 -12.10 6.94
CA ILE A 130 -6.72 -10.91 7.70
C ILE A 130 -7.08 -11.27 9.14
N GLU A 131 -6.40 -10.62 10.07
CA GLU A 131 -6.60 -10.79 11.50
C GLU A 131 -6.92 -9.45 12.16
N ASN A 132 -7.55 -9.51 13.34
CA ASN A 132 -7.74 -8.36 14.23
C ASN A 132 -8.24 -7.09 13.53
N MET A 133 -9.26 -7.22 12.73
CA MET A 133 -9.83 -6.09 12.00
C MET A 133 -10.60 -5.15 12.92
N PHE A 134 -10.32 -3.86 12.81
CA PHE A 134 -11.12 -2.79 13.37
C PHE A 134 -11.71 -1.94 12.24
N ALA A 135 -13.03 -1.90 12.13
CA ALA A 135 -13.75 -1.23 11.05
C ALA A 135 -14.80 -0.28 11.60
N LYS A 136 -14.95 0.90 10.96
CA LYS A 136 -16.01 1.86 11.28
C LYS A 136 -17.40 1.37 10.84
N ALA A 137 -17.44 0.61 9.75
CA ALA A 137 -18.65 0.02 9.17
C ALA A 137 -18.26 -1.18 8.29
N LYS A 138 -19.27 -1.94 7.84
CA LYS A 138 -19.05 -3.03 6.88
C LYS A 138 -18.25 -2.53 5.67
N ARG A 139 -17.16 -3.24 5.31
CA ARG A 139 -16.24 -2.89 4.22
C ARG A 139 -15.53 -1.53 4.37
N ARG A 140 -15.43 -1.00 5.59
CA ARG A 140 -14.68 0.23 5.87
C ARG A 140 -13.67 0.00 6.99
N PRO A 141 -12.62 -0.81 6.75
CA PRO A 141 -11.57 -1.04 7.73
C PRO A 141 -10.82 0.26 8.03
N MET A 142 -10.56 0.48 9.30
CA MET A 142 -9.65 1.53 9.77
C MET A 142 -8.25 0.97 9.95
N LYS A 143 -8.17 -0.28 10.39
CA LYS A 143 -6.94 -1.05 10.51
C LYS A 143 -7.22 -2.54 10.56
N PHE A 144 -6.26 -3.34 10.19
CA PHE A 144 -6.23 -4.79 10.43
C PHE A 144 -4.78 -5.28 10.47
N THR A 145 -4.57 -6.50 10.93
CA THR A 145 -3.26 -7.16 10.86
C THR A 145 -3.30 -8.33 9.90
N SER A 146 -2.14 -8.70 9.41
CA SER A 146 -1.91 -9.88 8.57
C SER A 146 -0.57 -10.52 8.92
N HIS A 147 -0.27 -11.68 8.33
CA HIS A 147 0.99 -12.38 8.52
C HIS A 147 1.32 -12.59 10.00
N LYS A 148 0.34 -13.16 10.76
CA LYS A 148 0.45 -13.43 12.20
C LYS A 148 0.79 -12.19 13.03
N GLY A 149 0.34 -11.01 12.56
CA GLY A 149 0.55 -9.73 13.22
C GLY A 149 1.88 -9.04 12.90
N ALA A 150 2.70 -9.58 12.00
CA ALA A 150 3.93 -8.93 11.54
C ALA A 150 3.64 -7.64 10.76
N ILE A 151 2.51 -7.56 10.07
CA ILE A 151 2.09 -6.38 9.31
C ILE A 151 0.78 -5.84 9.88
N GLU A 152 0.74 -4.54 10.18
CA GLU A 152 -0.48 -3.82 10.54
C GLU A 152 -0.80 -2.76 9.48
N TRP A 153 -1.92 -2.92 8.80
CA TRP A 153 -2.44 -2.00 7.80
C TRP A 153 -3.29 -0.92 8.45
N ARG A 154 -3.06 0.35 8.12
CA ARG A 154 -3.78 1.49 8.68
C ARG A 154 -4.26 2.45 7.63
N CYS A 155 -5.49 2.90 7.79
CA CYS A 155 -6.08 3.93 6.96
C CYS A 155 -5.57 5.32 7.36
N SER A 156 -4.77 5.97 6.51
CA SER A 156 -4.29 7.33 6.78
C SER A 156 -5.38 8.40 6.57
N TYR A 157 -6.43 8.10 5.80
CA TYR A 157 -7.58 9.02 5.66
C TYR A 157 -8.20 9.37 7.02
N PHE A 158 -8.31 8.40 7.94
CA PHE A 158 -8.87 8.66 9.28
C PHE A 158 -7.94 9.47 10.19
N LEU A 159 -6.68 9.61 9.85
CA LEU A 159 -5.74 10.46 10.57
C LEU A 159 -5.83 11.92 10.10
N SER A 160 -5.95 12.14 8.81
CA SER A 160 -5.98 13.46 8.18
C SER A 160 -7.40 14.00 8.00
N ASN A 161 -8.38 13.13 7.81
CA ASN A 161 -9.76 13.43 7.40
C ASN A 161 -9.83 14.29 6.12
N MET A 162 -8.83 14.14 5.25
CA MET A 162 -8.69 14.89 4.00
C MET A 162 -8.46 13.92 2.83
N SER A 163 -8.76 14.34 1.61
CA SER A 163 -8.28 13.63 0.42
C SER A 163 -6.75 13.69 0.35
N LEU A 164 -6.13 12.73 -0.34
CA LEU A 164 -4.67 12.68 -0.47
C LEU A 164 -4.11 13.99 -1.03
N ALA A 165 -4.76 14.55 -2.06
CA ALA A 165 -4.38 15.84 -2.65
C ALA A 165 -4.37 16.97 -1.61
N LYS A 166 -5.47 17.13 -0.84
CA LYS A 166 -5.56 18.14 0.21
C LYS A 166 -4.56 17.89 1.35
N PHE A 167 -4.32 16.63 1.69
CA PHE A 167 -3.34 16.29 2.72
C PHE A 167 -1.93 16.69 2.27
N CYS A 168 -1.56 16.40 1.03
CA CYS A 168 -0.29 16.84 0.45
C CYS A 168 -0.16 18.36 0.41
N GLU A 169 -1.20 19.09 -0.02
CA GLU A 169 -1.21 20.55 -0.05
C GLU A 169 -1.05 21.19 1.33
N SER A 170 -1.67 20.57 2.38
CA SER A 170 -1.66 21.12 3.74
C SER A 170 -0.37 20.85 4.50
N SER A 171 0.42 19.88 4.09
CA SER A 171 1.58 19.40 4.85
C SER A 171 2.91 20.05 4.48
N GLU A 172 2.92 21.06 3.58
CA GLU A 172 4.14 21.66 2.99
C GLU A 172 5.09 20.62 2.36
N LEU A 173 4.75 19.34 2.47
CA LEU A 173 5.42 18.17 1.93
C LEU A 173 4.85 17.79 0.56
N CYS A 174 4.42 18.79 -0.22
CA CYS A 174 3.80 18.60 -1.52
C CYS A 174 4.73 17.87 -2.48
N ILE A 175 4.75 16.56 -2.41
CA ILE A 175 5.32 15.70 -3.44
C ILE A 175 4.14 15.25 -4.30
N HIS A 176 3.91 15.95 -5.40
CA HIS A 176 2.96 15.51 -6.42
C HIS A 176 3.57 14.33 -7.18
N TYR A 177 3.36 13.11 -6.70
CA TYR A 177 3.55 11.92 -7.50
C TYR A 177 2.32 11.75 -8.41
N LYS A 178 2.26 12.46 -9.52
CA LYS A 178 1.45 12.04 -10.65
C LYS A 178 2.31 11.11 -11.47
N LEU A 179 2.13 9.81 -11.30
CA LEU A 179 2.54 8.86 -12.31
C LEU A 179 1.68 9.15 -13.54
N LEU A 180 2.29 9.72 -14.57
CA LEU A 180 1.67 9.83 -15.87
C LEU A 180 1.58 8.41 -16.42
N GLY A 181 0.34 7.90 -16.50
CA GLY A 181 0.00 6.65 -17.17
C GLY A 181 0.21 6.77 -18.70
#